data_829f78f7b9a4f6f7be2a1c09a0029a2a
#
_entry.id   829f78f7b9a4f6f7be2a1c09a0029a2a
#
_cell.length_a   1.000
_cell.length_b   1.000
_cell.length_c   1.000
_cell.angle_alpha   90.00
_cell.angle_beta   90.00
_cell.angle_gamma   90.00
#
_symmetry.space_group_name_H-M   'P 1'
#
loop_
_entity.id
_entity.type
_entity.pdbx_description
1 polymer ?
#
loop_
_entity_poly.entity_id
_entity_poly.type
_entity_poly.pdbx_seq_one_letter_code
_entity_poly.pdbx_strand_id
1 'polypeptide(L)'
;VVNSEGATVGSYESHSVYLNSHDFIGETQSTGHNISCVAIAEKEGQMEMDYDYSSTRGLDDLQDHVNIGRSAGNRAASNLGAKKLKTQKAPVLFSPRISKSLFSHFLNAISGTSLYRKSSFLLDKIDEKIFPSFVQIHENPHLKRGFASTYFDAEGVQTNPRELIQDGCLRGYLLSSYSARRLGLKTTANAGGHHNIKVEKSVHEDLDEIIKDMQ
;
A
#
# COMPACT_ATOMS: atom_id res chain seq x y z
N VAL A 1 13.73 24.04 11.11
CA VAL A 1 13.82 22.80 11.91
C VAL A 1 14.67 23.12 13.12
N VAL A 2 14.17 22.84 14.30
CA VAL A 2 14.85 23.16 15.56
C VAL A 2 15.30 21.92 16.31
N ASN A 3 14.66 20.76 16.04
CA ASN A 3 14.97 19.51 16.74
C ASN A 3 14.58 18.28 15.88
N SER A 4 14.88 17.10 16.40
CA SER A 4 14.49 15.81 15.85
C SER A 4 14.11 14.86 17.00
N GLU A 5 13.11 14.02 16.81
CA GLU A 5 12.86 12.89 17.71
C GLU A 5 13.82 11.72 17.47
N GLY A 6 14.58 11.78 16.40
CA GLY A 6 15.61 10.81 16.08
C GLY A 6 15.56 10.33 14.63
N ALA A 7 16.58 9.52 14.31
CA ALA A 7 16.67 8.79 13.07
C ALA A 7 16.92 7.31 13.39
N THR A 8 16.39 6.44 12.56
CA THR A 8 16.54 4.99 12.71
C THR A 8 17.08 4.40 11.43
N VAL A 9 18.03 3.49 11.58
CA VAL A 9 18.53 2.63 10.50
C VAL A 9 18.34 1.18 10.94
N GLY A 10 17.72 0.38 10.10
CA GLY A 10 17.50 -1.04 10.37
C GLY A 10 17.85 -1.90 9.16
N SER A 11 18.35 -3.09 9.44
CA SER A 11 18.61 -4.12 8.43
C SER A 11 18.28 -5.47 9.02
N TYR A 12 17.61 -6.34 8.27
CA TYR A 12 17.30 -7.68 8.68
C TYR A 12 17.37 -8.67 7.52
N GLU A 13 17.62 -9.88 7.85
CA GLU A 13 17.48 -11.05 7.00
C GLU A 13 16.52 -12.03 7.68
N SER A 14 15.67 -12.68 6.90
CA SER A 14 14.72 -13.67 7.36
C SER A 14 14.76 -14.90 6.48
N HIS A 15 14.77 -16.05 7.10
CA HIS A 15 14.63 -17.35 6.46
C HIS A 15 13.51 -18.12 7.17
N SER A 16 12.53 -18.57 6.42
CA SER A 16 11.36 -19.27 6.96
C SER A 16 11.06 -20.52 6.15
N VAL A 17 10.69 -21.58 6.84
CA VAL A 17 10.20 -22.84 6.24
C VAL A 17 8.77 -23.05 6.70
N TYR A 18 7.87 -23.28 5.76
CA TYR A 18 6.48 -23.64 6.02
C TYR A 18 6.23 -25.08 5.55
N LEU A 19 5.55 -25.85 6.37
CA LEU A 19 5.11 -27.21 6.03
C LEU A 19 3.69 -27.45 6.57
N ASN A 20 2.95 -28.32 5.91
CA ASN A 20 1.60 -28.69 6.34
C ASN A 20 1.32 -30.19 6.16
N SER A 21 0.15 -30.65 6.65
CA SER A 21 -0.28 -32.04 6.58
C SER A 21 -0.68 -32.54 5.17
N HIS A 22 -0.59 -31.69 4.15
CA HIS A 22 -0.82 -32.05 2.75
C HIS A 22 0.49 -32.24 1.97
N ASP A 23 1.57 -32.58 2.68
CA ASP A 23 2.91 -32.84 2.12
C ASP A 23 3.54 -31.63 1.40
N PHE A 24 3.04 -30.43 1.68
CA PHE A 24 3.66 -29.21 1.17
C PHE A 24 4.80 -28.77 2.08
N ILE A 25 5.94 -28.48 1.47
CA ILE A 25 7.10 -27.83 2.11
C ILE A 25 7.49 -26.65 1.23
N GLY A 26 7.56 -25.47 1.81
CA GLY A 26 7.98 -24.25 1.13
C GLY A 26 8.98 -23.46 1.96
N GLU A 27 9.93 -22.84 1.30
CA GLU A 27 10.99 -22.03 1.89
C GLU A 27 10.93 -20.62 1.34
N THR A 28 11.16 -19.64 2.21
CA THR A 28 11.25 -18.23 1.81
C THR A 28 12.45 -17.57 2.47
N GLN A 29 13.19 -16.79 1.69
CA GLN A 29 14.27 -15.92 2.19
C GLN A 29 13.96 -14.48 1.83
N SER A 30 14.26 -13.57 2.73
CA SER A 30 14.06 -12.15 2.47
C SER A 30 15.01 -11.28 3.26
N THR A 31 15.38 -10.15 2.68
CA THR A 31 16.11 -9.06 3.33
C THR A 31 15.22 -7.84 3.44
N GLY A 32 15.54 -6.94 4.35
CA GLY A 32 14.88 -5.65 4.43
C GLY A 32 15.79 -4.61 5.06
N HIS A 33 15.80 -3.44 4.47
CA HIS A 33 16.60 -2.31 4.91
C HIS A 33 15.69 -1.10 5.03
N ASN A 34 15.84 -0.35 6.10
CA ASN A 34 15.07 0.87 6.31
C ASN A 34 15.91 1.98 6.90
N ILE A 35 15.58 3.18 6.53
CA ILE A 35 16.07 4.41 7.15
C ILE A 35 14.89 5.36 7.31
N SER A 36 14.80 6.03 8.44
CA SER A 36 13.78 7.03 8.70
C SER A 36 14.33 8.18 9.53
N CYS A 37 13.73 9.34 9.40
CA CYS A 37 14.05 10.52 10.19
C CYS A 37 12.75 11.24 10.55
N VAL A 38 12.63 11.68 11.81
CA VAL A 38 11.56 12.54 12.31
C VAL A 38 12.14 13.90 12.61
N ALA A 39 11.56 14.96 12.05
CA ALA A 39 11.98 16.33 12.25
C ALA A 39 10.91 17.16 12.94
N ILE A 40 11.33 18.08 13.77
CA ILE A 40 10.47 19.04 14.48
C ILE A 40 10.81 20.44 14.00
N ALA A 41 9.80 21.19 13.57
CA ALA A 41 9.90 22.60 13.22
C ALA A 41 9.16 23.44 14.25
N GLU A 42 9.72 24.62 14.56
CA GLU A 42 9.09 25.56 15.49
C GLU A 42 9.13 26.97 14.90
N LYS A 43 8.04 27.70 15.08
CA LYS A 43 7.93 29.12 14.77
C LYS A 43 6.90 29.77 15.69
N GLU A 44 7.32 30.83 16.38
CA GLU A 44 6.42 31.64 17.23
C GLU A 44 5.66 30.82 18.29
N GLY A 45 6.31 29.77 18.83
CA GLY A 45 5.72 28.87 19.82
C GLY A 45 4.82 27.77 19.24
N GLN A 46 4.58 27.74 17.94
CA GLN A 46 3.93 26.63 17.26
C GLN A 46 4.96 25.59 16.89
N MET A 47 4.73 24.33 17.27
CA MET A 47 5.58 23.19 16.92
C MET A 47 4.82 22.23 16.03
N GLU A 48 5.47 21.80 14.94
CA GLU A 48 4.95 20.80 14.02
C GLU A 48 6.01 19.73 13.75
N MET A 49 5.56 18.48 13.60
CA MET A 49 6.40 17.32 13.41
C MET A 49 5.99 16.59 12.13
N ASP A 50 6.98 16.16 11.37
CA ASP A 50 6.75 15.24 10.26
C ASP A 50 7.99 14.35 10.06
N TYR A 51 7.85 13.31 9.24
CA TYR A 51 8.87 12.31 9.01
C TYR A 51 9.02 12.01 7.52
N ASP A 52 10.17 11.40 7.18
CA ASP A 52 10.34 10.71 5.92
C ASP A 52 11.12 9.41 6.12
N TYR A 53 11.00 8.48 5.18
CA TYR A 53 11.63 7.18 5.26
C TYR A 53 11.87 6.57 3.88
N SER A 54 12.81 5.65 3.83
CA SER A 54 12.98 4.70 2.73
C SER A 54 13.02 3.29 3.28
N SER A 55 12.34 2.36 2.61
CA SER A 55 12.36 0.93 2.94
C SER A 55 12.49 0.11 1.67
N THR A 56 13.44 -0.82 1.62
CA THR A 56 13.77 -1.58 0.42
C THR A 56 14.21 -3.01 0.76
N ARG A 57 14.18 -3.90 -0.22
CA ARG A 57 14.74 -5.25 -0.11
C ARG A 57 16.24 -5.27 -0.41
N GLY A 58 16.72 -4.38 -1.24
CA GLY A 58 18.15 -4.21 -1.56
C GLY A 58 18.72 -2.99 -0.87
N LEU A 59 19.91 -3.11 -0.27
CA LEU A 59 20.58 -1.99 0.38
C LEU A 59 20.83 -0.83 -0.60
N ASP A 60 21.19 -1.16 -1.84
CA ASP A 60 21.49 -0.18 -2.89
C ASP A 60 20.24 0.58 -3.40
N ASP A 61 19.05 0.12 -3.05
CA ASP A 61 17.78 0.75 -3.42
C ASP A 61 17.33 1.81 -2.39
N LEU A 62 18.01 1.92 -1.23
CA LEU A 62 17.69 2.93 -0.23
C LEU A 62 17.94 4.34 -0.78
N GLN A 63 17.03 5.24 -0.47
CA GLN A 63 17.24 6.66 -0.74
C GLN A 63 18.38 7.22 0.11
N ASP A 64 19.02 8.24 -0.43
CA ASP A 64 20.07 8.97 0.28
C ASP A 64 19.55 9.54 1.61
N HIS A 65 20.29 9.30 2.68
CA HIS A 65 19.92 9.70 4.05
C HIS A 65 19.81 11.21 4.23
N VAL A 66 20.61 12.01 3.50
CA VAL A 66 20.52 13.48 3.55
C VAL A 66 19.20 13.95 2.95
N ASN A 67 18.74 13.30 1.87
CA ASN A 67 17.45 13.61 1.24
C ASN A 67 16.28 13.26 2.16
N ILE A 68 16.34 12.14 2.88
CA ILE A 68 15.31 11.75 3.86
C ILE A 68 15.21 12.79 4.99
N GLY A 69 16.34 13.18 5.58
CA GLY A 69 16.35 14.21 6.64
C GLY A 69 15.86 15.57 6.13
N ARG A 70 16.29 15.98 4.93
CA ARG A 70 15.83 17.24 4.30
C ARG A 70 14.32 17.22 4.03
N SER A 71 13.82 16.11 3.52
CA SER A 71 12.39 15.94 3.23
C SER A 71 11.56 15.99 4.53
N ALA A 72 11.98 15.29 5.58
CA ALA A 72 11.32 15.35 6.88
C ALA A 72 11.28 16.79 7.44
N GLY A 73 12.40 17.50 7.38
CA GLY A 73 12.50 18.89 7.84
C GLY A 73 11.63 19.86 7.03
N ASN A 74 11.62 19.74 5.71
CA ASN A 74 10.78 20.56 4.84
C ASN A 74 9.29 20.33 5.10
N ARG A 75 8.87 19.09 5.30
CA ARG A 75 7.48 18.74 5.63
C ARG A 75 7.06 19.31 7.00
N ALA A 76 7.87 19.11 8.03
CA ALA A 76 7.60 19.67 9.34
C ALA A 76 7.46 21.21 9.27
N ALA A 77 8.35 21.88 8.52
CA ALA A 77 8.30 23.32 8.32
C ALA A 77 7.07 23.78 7.54
N SER A 78 6.62 23.00 6.52
CA SER A 78 5.44 23.35 5.73
C SER A 78 4.13 23.23 6.49
N ASN A 79 4.10 22.47 7.57
CA ASN A 79 2.93 22.34 8.45
C ASN A 79 2.76 23.52 9.42
N LEU A 80 3.80 24.35 9.61
CA LEU A 80 3.72 25.54 10.44
C LEU A 80 2.72 26.55 9.87
N GLY A 81 1.93 27.17 10.75
CA GLY A 81 0.91 28.13 10.36
C GLY A 81 -0.37 27.49 9.78
N ALA A 82 -0.52 26.17 9.91
CA ALA A 82 -1.76 25.48 9.48
C ALA A 82 -2.99 26.07 10.17
N LYS A 83 -4.06 26.27 9.40
CA LYS A 83 -5.32 26.84 9.87
C LYS A 83 -6.46 25.83 9.69
N LYS A 84 -7.37 25.82 10.66
CA LYS A 84 -8.60 25.02 10.55
C LYS A 84 -9.52 25.63 9.49
N LEU A 85 -9.86 24.82 8.48
CA LEU A 85 -10.82 25.23 7.44
C LEU A 85 -12.25 25.09 7.94
N LYS A 86 -13.14 25.92 7.38
CA LYS A 86 -14.59 25.75 7.58
C LYS A 86 -15.08 24.53 6.79
N THR A 87 -16.15 23.90 7.26
CA THR A 87 -16.83 22.82 6.54
C THR A 87 -17.29 23.32 5.17
N GLN A 88 -16.85 22.62 4.11
CA GLN A 88 -17.15 23.00 2.73
C GLN A 88 -17.13 21.78 1.81
N LYS A 89 -17.73 21.89 0.64
CA LYS A 89 -17.53 20.95 -0.47
C LYS A 89 -16.47 21.55 -1.40
N ALA A 90 -15.44 20.78 -1.69
CA ALA A 90 -14.37 21.17 -2.60
C ALA A 90 -13.81 19.93 -3.30
N PRO A 91 -13.22 20.07 -4.49
CA PRO A 91 -12.35 19.03 -5.06
C PRO A 91 -11.21 18.71 -4.08
N VAL A 92 -10.79 17.45 -4.03
CA VAL A 92 -9.72 17.01 -3.14
C VAL A 92 -8.68 16.24 -3.94
N LEU A 93 -7.45 16.72 -3.92
CA LEU A 93 -6.30 16.03 -4.48
C LEU A 93 -5.57 15.26 -3.37
N PHE A 94 -5.50 13.95 -3.52
CA PHE A 94 -4.75 13.09 -2.59
C PHE A 94 -3.31 12.96 -3.07
N SER A 95 -2.36 13.46 -2.30
CA SER A 95 -0.93 13.29 -2.60
C SER A 95 -0.55 11.80 -2.68
N PRO A 96 0.51 11.41 -3.42
CA PRO A 96 0.94 10.01 -3.54
C PRO A 96 1.17 9.31 -2.20
N ARG A 97 1.60 10.04 -1.18
CA ARG A 97 1.82 9.52 0.18
C ARG A 97 0.53 9.06 0.86
N ILE A 98 -0.58 9.77 0.59
CA ILE A 98 -1.87 9.54 1.24
C ILE A 98 -2.80 8.68 0.36
N SER A 99 -2.70 8.81 -0.96
CA SER A 99 -3.59 8.11 -1.91
C SER A 99 -3.60 6.59 -1.73
N LYS A 100 -2.48 5.99 -1.30
CA LYS A 100 -2.41 4.55 -1.00
C LYS A 100 -3.45 4.11 0.05
N SER A 101 -3.86 5.00 0.96
CA SER A 101 -4.87 4.67 1.97
C SER A 101 -6.26 4.43 1.37
N LEU A 102 -6.60 5.12 0.28
CA LEU A 102 -7.85 4.90 -0.46
C LEU A 102 -7.89 3.48 -1.04
N PHE A 103 -6.79 3.04 -1.65
CA PHE A 103 -6.69 1.69 -2.19
C PHE A 103 -6.69 0.62 -1.08
N SER A 104 -6.18 0.92 0.11
CA SER A 104 -6.28 0.01 1.26
C SER A 104 -7.74 -0.24 1.66
N HIS A 105 -8.62 0.76 1.60
CA HIS A 105 -10.05 0.58 1.82
C HIS A 105 -10.69 -0.32 0.75
N PHE A 106 -10.32 -0.14 -0.52
CA PHE A 106 -10.75 -1.03 -1.60
C PHE A 106 -10.30 -2.47 -1.36
N LEU A 107 -9.01 -2.70 -1.08
CA LEU A 107 -8.46 -4.04 -0.81
C LEU A 107 -9.15 -4.72 0.36
N ASN A 108 -9.47 -3.96 1.41
CA ASN A 108 -10.26 -4.48 2.53
C ASN A 108 -11.70 -4.84 2.12
N ALA A 109 -12.33 -4.04 1.27
CA ALA A 109 -13.70 -4.32 0.79
C ALA A 109 -13.77 -5.60 -0.08
N ILE A 110 -12.72 -5.93 -0.84
CA ILE A 110 -12.64 -7.18 -1.63
C ILE A 110 -12.03 -8.35 -0.85
N SER A 111 -11.69 -8.18 0.43
CA SER A 111 -11.15 -9.26 1.25
C SER A 111 -12.20 -10.31 1.56
N GLY A 112 -11.80 -11.57 1.54
CA GLY A 112 -12.68 -12.70 1.82
C GLY A 112 -13.41 -12.56 3.16
N THR A 113 -12.75 -12.02 4.19
CA THR A 113 -13.33 -11.78 5.51
C THR A 113 -14.49 -10.77 5.46
N SER A 114 -14.32 -9.66 4.77
CA SER A 114 -15.37 -8.65 4.62
C SER A 114 -16.56 -9.20 3.81
N LEU A 115 -16.27 -10.00 2.79
CA LEU A 115 -17.30 -10.57 1.90
C LEU A 115 -18.15 -11.63 2.59
N TYR A 116 -17.58 -12.69 3.19
CA TYR A 116 -18.39 -13.74 3.82
C TYR A 116 -19.15 -13.26 5.06
N ARG A 117 -18.66 -12.20 5.71
CA ARG A 117 -19.39 -11.53 6.82
C ARG A 117 -20.47 -10.58 6.33
N LYS A 118 -20.61 -10.40 5.02
CA LYS A 118 -21.55 -9.45 4.39
C LYS A 118 -21.35 -8.01 4.86
N SER A 119 -20.13 -7.64 5.20
CA SER A 119 -19.75 -6.29 5.63
C SER A 119 -19.12 -5.46 4.49
N SER A 120 -19.18 -5.97 3.25
CA SER A 120 -18.72 -5.28 2.06
C SER A 120 -19.86 -5.07 1.05
N PHE A 121 -19.91 -3.86 0.50
CA PHE A 121 -20.79 -3.50 -0.62
C PHE A 121 -20.35 -4.11 -1.96
N LEU A 122 -19.16 -4.73 -2.02
CA LEU A 122 -18.62 -5.36 -3.22
C LEU A 122 -18.91 -6.87 -3.30
N LEU A 123 -19.71 -7.42 -2.37
CA LEU A 123 -20.18 -8.80 -2.49
C LEU A 123 -21.03 -8.96 -3.76
N ASP A 124 -20.78 -10.04 -4.51
CA ASP A 124 -21.45 -10.38 -5.78
C ASP A 124 -21.24 -9.34 -6.92
N LYS A 125 -20.16 -8.54 -6.85
CA LYS A 125 -19.84 -7.48 -7.81
C LYS A 125 -18.72 -7.84 -8.81
N ILE A 126 -18.39 -9.12 -8.96
CA ILE A 126 -17.43 -9.54 -10.00
C ILE A 126 -18.01 -9.15 -11.37
N ASP A 127 -17.12 -8.65 -12.26
CA ASP A 127 -17.38 -8.11 -13.59
C ASP A 127 -18.23 -6.83 -13.64
N GLU A 128 -18.65 -6.29 -12.50
CA GLU A 128 -19.28 -4.98 -12.46
C GLU A 128 -18.24 -3.85 -12.49
N LYS A 129 -18.62 -2.75 -13.14
CA LYS A 129 -17.82 -1.54 -13.21
C LYS A 129 -17.95 -0.76 -11.90
N ILE A 130 -16.86 -0.70 -11.13
CA ILE A 130 -16.81 -0.03 -9.82
C ILE A 130 -15.86 1.18 -9.79
N PHE A 131 -15.03 1.32 -10.83
CA PHE A 131 -14.16 2.47 -11.04
C PHE A 131 -14.31 3.04 -12.46
N PRO A 132 -13.82 4.24 -12.74
CA PRO A 132 -13.67 4.73 -14.12
C PRO A 132 -12.83 3.75 -14.96
N SER A 133 -13.08 3.69 -16.27
CA SER A 133 -12.45 2.72 -17.18
C SER A 133 -10.92 2.86 -17.30
N PHE A 134 -10.36 4.00 -16.93
CA PHE A 134 -8.91 4.18 -16.94
C PHE A 134 -8.20 3.52 -15.73
N VAL A 135 -8.95 3.05 -14.72
CA VAL A 135 -8.35 2.44 -13.52
C VAL A 135 -7.99 0.99 -13.80
N GLN A 136 -6.71 0.68 -13.61
CA GLN A 136 -6.14 -0.66 -13.70
C GLN A 136 -5.42 -0.98 -12.39
N ILE A 137 -5.73 -2.10 -11.76
CA ILE A 137 -5.09 -2.54 -10.50
C ILE A 137 -4.68 -3.99 -10.62
N HIS A 138 -3.38 -4.25 -10.47
CA HIS A 138 -2.77 -5.56 -10.58
C HIS A 138 -2.24 -6.05 -9.23
N GLU A 139 -2.31 -7.35 -9.01
CA GLU A 139 -1.60 -8.02 -7.94
C GLU A 139 -0.47 -8.86 -8.54
N ASN A 140 0.77 -8.62 -8.10
CA ASN A 140 1.94 -9.39 -8.56
C ASN A 140 2.73 -9.96 -7.37
N PRO A 141 2.53 -11.24 -7.02
CA PRO A 141 3.26 -11.90 -5.96
C PRO A 141 4.72 -12.25 -6.33
N HIS A 142 5.12 -12.07 -7.58
CA HIS A 142 6.45 -12.46 -8.07
C HIS A 142 7.31 -11.24 -8.46
N LEU A 143 6.95 -10.04 -7.98
CA LEU A 143 7.71 -8.83 -8.24
C LEU A 143 9.10 -8.94 -7.60
N LYS A 144 10.17 -8.86 -8.41
CA LYS A 144 11.54 -8.89 -7.92
C LYS A 144 11.76 -7.76 -6.91
N ARG A 145 12.30 -8.08 -5.73
CA ARG A 145 12.48 -7.16 -4.60
C ARG A 145 11.18 -6.54 -4.06
N GLY A 146 10.00 -7.09 -4.39
CA GLY A 146 8.74 -6.67 -3.80
C GLY A 146 8.61 -7.13 -2.34
N PHE A 147 8.10 -6.27 -1.45
CA PHE A 147 7.98 -6.59 -0.02
C PHE A 147 7.02 -7.73 0.26
N ALA A 148 5.95 -7.84 -0.53
CA ALA A 148 4.93 -8.88 -0.40
C ALA A 148 5.07 -9.98 -1.46
N SER A 149 6.29 -10.20 -1.98
CA SER A 149 6.56 -11.27 -2.93
C SER A 149 6.73 -12.60 -2.23
N THR A 150 6.02 -13.60 -2.74
CA THR A 150 6.09 -14.99 -2.28
C THR A 150 5.55 -15.94 -3.36
N TYR A 151 6.03 -17.18 -3.39
CA TYR A 151 5.53 -18.20 -4.31
C TYR A 151 4.34 -19.00 -3.78
N PHE A 152 4.03 -18.88 -2.50
CA PHE A 152 2.87 -19.49 -1.84
C PHE A 152 2.35 -18.59 -0.73
N ASP A 153 1.08 -18.72 -0.42
CA ASP A 153 0.42 -17.97 0.65
C ASP A 153 0.59 -18.66 2.02
N ALA A 154 -0.01 -18.11 3.07
CA ALA A 154 0.10 -18.68 4.43
C ALA A 154 -0.55 -20.06 4.61
N GLU A 155 -1.26 -20.58 3.61
CA GLU A 155 -1.82 -21.94 3.58
C GLU A 155 -1.03 -22.87 2.64
N GLY A 156 0.07 -22.41 2.03
CA GLY A 156 0.88 -23.16 1.06
C GLY A 156 0.28 -23.22 -0.33
N VAL A 157 -0.70 -22.38 -0.64
CA VAL A 157 -1.30 -22.31 -1.97
C VAL A 157 -0.43 -21.44 -2.88
N GLN A 158 -0.14 -21.96 -4.08
CA GLN A 158 0.68 -21.26 -5.07
C GLN A 158 0.06 -19.91 -5.47
N THR A 159 0.87 -18.86 -5.41
CA THR A 159 0.47 -17.52 -5.82
C THR A 159 0.65 -17.29 -7.31
N ASN A 160 -0.18 -16.43 -7.91
CA ASN A 160 -0.08 -16.06 -9.32
C ASN A 160 -0.38 -14.58 -9.51
N PRO A 161 0.26 -13.91 -10.49
CA PRO A 161 -0.13 -12.57 -10.91
C PRO A 161 -1.55 -12.54 -11.44
N ARG A 162 -2.30 -11.47 -11.16
CA ARG A 162 -3.68 -11.34 -11.62
C ARG A 162 -4.15 -9.89 -11.62
N GLU A 163 -5.23 -9.65 -12.35
CA GLU A 163 -5.96 -8.40 -12.35
C GLU A 163 -6.96 -8.37 -11.18
N LEU A 164 -6.98 -7.29 -10.44
CA LEU A 164 -8.03 -6.99 -9.47
C LEU A 164 -9.07 -6.06 -10.08
N ILE A 165 -8.61 -5.05 -10.81
CA ILE A 165 -9.44 -4.14 -11.61
C ILE A 165 -8.85 -4.07 -13.01
N GLN A 166 -9.71 -4.30 -14.00
CA GLN A 166 -9.42 -4.14 -15.42
C GLN A 166 -10.52 -3.28 -16.05
N ASP A 167 -10.11 -2.19 -16.70
CA ASP A 167 -11.03 -1.22 -17.32
C ASP A 167 -12.13 -0.71 -16.37
N GLY A 168 -11.77 -0.55 -15.08
CA GLY A 168 -12.67 -0.16 -14.02
C GLY A 168 -13.58 -1.26 -13.49
N CYS A 169 -13.55 -2.47 -14.07
CA CYS A 169 -14.36 -3.61 -13.65
C CYS A 169 -13.64 -4.48 -12.62
N LEU A 170 -14.34 -4.92 -11.59
CA LEU A 170 -13.83 -5.83 -10.58
C LEU A 170 -13.61 -7.23 -11.17
N ARG A 171 -12.38 -7.75 -11.14
CA ARG A 171 -12.02 -9.05 -11.71
C ARG A 171 -11.80 -10.16 -10.68
N GLY A 172 -11.67 -9.82 -9.41
CA GLY A 172 -11.46 -10.85 -8.39
C GLY A 172 -11.47 -10.33 -6.97
N TYR A 173 -11.60 -11.27 -6.05
CA TYR A 173 -11.54 -11.07 -4.61
C TYR A 173 -10.20 -11.57 -4.05
N LEU A 174 -9.87 -11.18 -2.81
CA LEU A 174 -8.71 -11.66 -2.06
C LEU A 174 -9.16 -12.77 -1.10
N LEU A 175 -9.01 -14.04 -1.51
CA LEU A 175 -9.60 -15.19 -0.82
C LEU A 175 -8.54 -16.16 -0.30
N SER A 176 -8.60 -16.49 0.99
CA SER A 176 -8.01 -17.70 1.56
C SER A 176 -8.88 -18.93 1.22
N SER A 177 -8.38 -20.15 1.48
CA SER A 177 -9.17 -21.37 1.31
C SER A 177 -10.44 -21.37 2.18
N TYR A 178 -10.36 -20.83 3.40
CA TYR A 178 -11.51 -20.72 4.28
C TYR A 178 -12.58 -19.78 3.72
N SER A 179 -12.20 -18.55 3.40
CA SER A 179 -13.15 -17.55 2.89
C SER A 179 -13.75 -17.94 1.53
N ALA A 180 -12.95 -18.57 0.68
CA ALA A 180 -13.40 -19.10 -0.60
C ALA A 180 -14.49 -20.16 -0.43
N ARG A 181 -14.29 -21.15 0.45
CA ARG A 181 -15.32 -22.15 0.78
C ARG A 181 -16.60 -21.53 1.34
N ARG A 182 -16.47 -20.50 2.20
CA ARG A 182 -17.63 -19.79 2.76
C ARG A 182 -18.47 -19.07 1.70
N LEU A 183 -17.83 -18.67 0.60
CA LEU A 183 -18.44 -17.95 -0.52
C LEU A 183 -18.81 -18.87 -1.70
N GLY A 184 -18.50 -20.16 -1.64
CA GLY A 184 -18.70 -21.08 -2.77
C GLY A 184 -17.75 -20.83 -3.93
N LEU A 185 -16.59 -20.21 -3.68
CA LEU A 185 -15.57 -19.82 -4.65
C LEU A 185 -14.29 -20.65 -4.48
N LYS A 186 -13.32 -20.44 -5.36
CA LYS A 186 -11.95 -20.99 -5.25
C LYS A 186 -11.04 -19.99 -4.55
N THR A 187 -10.06 -20.49 -3.79
CA THR A 187 -9.01 -19.66 -3.19
C THR A 187 -8.24 -18.91 -4.28
N THR A 188 -7.81 -17.71 -3.92
CA THR A 188 -6.96 -16.87 -4.78
C THR A 188 -5.53 -16.74 -4.23
N ALA A 189 -5.14 -17.66 -3.34
CA ALA A 189 -3.85 -17.66 -2.65
C ALA A 189 -3.57 -16.36 -1.89
N ASN A 190 -4.57 -15.88 -1.15
CA ASN A 190 -4.47 -14.68 -0.33
C ASN A 190 -4.67 -14.96 1.17
N ALA A 191 -4.37 -16.19 1.63
CA ALA A 191 -4.21 -16.42 3.05
C ALA A 191 -3.01 -15.62 3.57
N GLY A 192 -3.26 -14.76 4.56
CA GLY A 192 -2.25 -13.81 5.05
C GLY A 192 -2.34 -12.41 4.46
N GLY A 193 -3.13 -12.19 3.40
CA GLY A 193 -3.39 -10.87 2.82
C GLY A 193 -3.10 -10.77 1.31
N HIS A 194 -3.03 -9.55 0.83
CA HIS A 194 -2.67 -9.27 -0.55
C HIS A 194 -1.15 -9.26 -0.74
N HIS A 195 -0.72 -9.49 -1.98
CA HIS A 195 0.67 -9.38 -2.40
C HIS A 195 0.98 -7.95 -2.88
N ASN A 196 2.02 -7.79 -3.71
CA ASN A 196 2.35 -6.46 -4.23
C ASN A 196 1.24 -5.95 -5.15
N ILE A 197 0.67 -4.82 -4.81
CA ILE A 197 -0.39 -4.16 -5.57
C ILE A 197 0.23 -3.02 -6.38
N LYS A 198 -0.10 -2.98 -7.66
CA LYS A 198 0.25 -1.89 -8.57
C LYS A 198 -1.02 -1.25 -9.11
N VAL A 199 -1.15 0.05 -8.95
CA VAL A 199 -2.15 0.87 -9.63
C VAL A 199 -1.45 1.50 -10.83
N GLU A 200 -1.99 1.29 -12.04
CA GLU A 200 -1.42 1.88 -13.23
C GLU A 200 -1.61 3.38 -13.28
N LYS A 201 -0.61 4.07 -13.82
CA LYS A 201 -0.71 5.50 -14.09
C LYS A 201 -1.67 5.72 -15.26
N SER A 202 -2.74 6.46 -15.04
CA SER A 202 -3.81 6.67 -16.02
C SER A 202 -3.65 7.95 -16.85
N VAL A 203 -2.96 8.97 -16.32
CA VAL A 203 -2.68 10.25 -16.99
C VAL A 203 -1.22 10.62 -16.77
N HIS A 204 -0.69 11.41 -17.71
CA HIS A 204 0.70 11.88 -17.67
C HIS A 204 0.81 13.36 -17.24
N GLU A 205 -0.25 13.89 -16.63
CA GLU A 205 -0.27 15.25 -16.12
C GLU A 205 0.64 15.42 -14.91
N ASP A 206 1.29 16.56 -14.84
CA ASP A 206 2.07 16.96 -13.68
C ASP A 206 1.12 17.39 -12.54
N LEU A 207 1.59 17.32 -11.30
CA LEU A 207 0.83 17.74 -10.12
C LEU A 207 0.34 19.19 -10.25
N ASP A 208 1.18 20.07 -10.79
CA ASP A 208 0.84 21.49 -10.98
C ASP A 208 -0.24 21.71 -12.05
N GLU A 209 -0.32 20.84 -13.06
CA GLU A 209 -1.39 20.85 -14.06
C GLU A 209 -2.73 20.42 -13.44
N ILE A 210 -2.72 19.33 -12.69
CA ILE A 210 -3.91 18.84 -11.97
C ILE A 210 -4.44 19.90 -11.00
N ILE A 211 -3.56 20.61 -10.28
CA ILE A 211 -3.97 21.69 -9.36
C ILE A 211 -4.60 22.85 -10.10
N LYS A 212 -4.10 23.22 -11.28
CA LYS A 212 -4.70 24.29 -12.11
C LYS A 212 -6.11 23.94 -12.59
N ASP A 213 -6.33 22.67 -12.96
CA ASP A 213 -7.64 22.20 -13.42
C ASP A 213 -8.69 22.10 -12.29
N MET A 214 -8.25 22.17 -11.03
CA MET A 214 -9.13 22.18 -9.87
C MET A 214 -9.64 23.57 -9.47
N GLN A 215 -9.11 24.65 -10.07
CA GLN A 215 -9.52 26.04 -9.80
C GLN A 215 -10.69 26.44 -10.68
#